data_1ef551cd5c5728d20aaf638978d6af6d
#
_entry.id   1ef551cd5c5728d20aaf638978d6af6d
#
_cell.length_a   1.000
_cell.length_b   1.000
_cell.length_c   1.000
_cell.angle_alpha   90.00
_cell.angle_beta   90.00
_cell.angle_gamma   90.00
#
_symmetry.space_group_name_H-M   'P 1'
#
loop_
_entity.id
_entity.type
_entity.pdbx_description
1 polymer ?
#
loop_
_entity_poly.entity_id
_entity_poly.type
_entity_poly.pdbx_seq_one_letter_code
_entity_poly.pdbx_strand_id
1 'polypeptide(L)'
;MTRSTHYNRHLVGWLSLAQLLSWGTLFYTFALIMEPVERELGLSRVEASLAFSIALLVEGLLAYPVGRWIDRGHERRVMTVGSLLAAVCLAALGAVQTQWGFYLAWAGLGAAMSAVLYSPVFAVVTRRFPVDFRRAIITMTFLGGLASTVFIPLTAWLISVLGWRLAMQSLALFHIVVCAPLHVLVLRDAPAQRTPIPGQVRAEKGLRQLVLSAPFLLVGGFLILMTAVSSALPAHMVSLLREHGLDEAWVVAIPASIGAFQVLGRLLLYFFENRFDLHLANRLIPGLIPLGLVALLAAPWLGAGQTGVVVVFVVLFGMGNGMLTIVKGTAMAQYVSREHMATLNGALGLPLALARAAAPLMLGWMWTREVGYVSGLWVLLITACIGVAALYWAQQHAAPQDRH
;
A
#
# COMPACT_ATOMS: atom_id res chain seq x y z
N MET A 1 2.04 -37.67 -11.28
CA MET A 1 0.87 -36.81 -11.05
C MET A 1 1.21 -35.38 -11.47
N THR A 2 0.81 -34.97 -12.64
CA THR A 2 0.96 -33.61 -13.17
C THR A 2 0.05 -32.69 -12.34
N ARG A 3 0.65 -31.96 -11.36
CA ARG A 3 -0.10 -30.98 -10.56
C ARG A 3 -0.55 -29.85 -11.46
N SER A 4 -1.85 -29.58 -11.44
CA SER A 4 -2.53 -28.53 -12.19
C SER A 4 -1.81 -27.18 -11.98
N THR A 5 -1.20 -26.66 -13.04
CA THR A 5 -0.66 -25.29 -13.13
C THR A 5 -1.79 -24.24 -13.29
N HIS A 6 -3.04 -24.69 -13.21
CA HIS A 6 -4.24 -23.89 -13.40
C HIS A 6 -4.68 -23.19 -12.11
N TYR A 7 -5.35 -22.06 -12.29
CA TYR A 7 -5.94 -21.23 -11.25
C TYR A 7 -6.77 -22.01 -10.23
N ASN A 8 -6.35 -22.01 -8.99
CA ASN A 8 -7.08 -22.63 -7.89
C ASN A 8 -7.87 -21.57 -7.11
N ARG A 9 -9.20 -21.54 -7.32
CA ARG A 9 -10.10 -20.54 -6.70
C ARG A 9 -10.08 -20.59 -5.17
N HIS A 10 -9.98 -21.80 -4.58
CA HIS A 10 -9.95 -21.95 -3.13
C HIS A 10 -8.68 -21.35 -2.51
N LEU A 11 -7.52 -21.65 -3.10
CA LEU A 11 -6.25 -21.09 -2.63
C LEU A 11 -6.24 -19.56 -2.76
N VAL A 12 -6.67 -19.02 -3.89
CA VAL A 12 -6.74 -17.58 -4.12
C VAL A 12 -7.74 -16.93 -3.16
N GLY A 13 -8.90 -17.53 -2.93
CA GLY A 13 -9.91 -17.04 -1.98
C GLY A 13 -9.37 -16.97 -0.54
N TRP A 14 -8.72 -18.02 -0.07
CA TRP A 14 -8.12 -18.04 1.27
C TRP A 14 -6.97 -17.04 1.41
N LEU A 15 -6.09 -16.93 0.42
CA LEU A 15 -5.04 -15.91 0.44
C LEU A 15 -5.61 -14.49 0.38
N SER A 16 -6.72 -14.27 -0.34
CA SER A 16 -7.41 -12.98 -0.36
C SER A 16 -7.99 -12.61 1.00
N LEU A 17 -8.56 -13.59 1.72
CA LEU A 17 -9.00 -13.38 3.11
C LEU A 17 -7.83 -13.01 4.01
N ALA A 18 -6.70 -13.71 3.90
CA ALA A 18 -5.51 -13.36 4.66
C ALA A 18 -4.99 -11.96 4.33
N GLN A 19 -5.09 -11.52 3.07
CA GLN A 19 -4.73 -10.15 2.68
C GLN A 19 -5.68 -9.11 3.28
N LEU A 20 -6.99 -9.36 3.25
CA LEU A 20 -8.00 -8.51 3.88
C LEU A 20 -7.69 -8.30 5.37
N LEU A 21 -7.45 -9.39 6.09
CA LEU A 21 -7.09 -9.38 7.51
C LEU A 21 -5.77 -8.66 7.78
N SER A 22 -4.71 -9.02 7.02
CA SER A 22 -3.37 -8.47 7.26
C SER A 22 -3.27 -6.97 6.96
N TRP A 23 -3.83 -6.50 5.86
CA TRP A 23 -3.89 -5.06 5.57
C TRP A 23 -4.70 -4.31 6.61
N GLY A 24 -5.85 -4.87 7.01
CA GLY A 24 -6.74 -4.27 7.99
C GLY A 24 -6.08 -4.09 9.35
N THR A 25 -5.46 -5.15 9.85
CA THR A 25 -4.92 -5.19 11.22
C THR A 25 -3.52 -4.61 11.35
N LEU A 26 -2.68 -4.64 10.30
CA LEU A 26 -1.29 -4.20 10.38
C LEU A 26 -1.09 -2.79 9.83
N PHE A 27 -1.79 -2.43 8.75
CA PHE A 27 -1.56 -1.15 8.08
C PHE A 27 -2.56 -0.07 8.54
N TYR A 28 -3.87 -0.35 8.45
CA TYR A 28 -4.91 0.67 8.71
C TYR A 28 -5.11 0.97 10.20
N THR A 29 -4.69 0.11 11.08
CA THR A 29 -4.78 0.27 12.53
C THR A 29 -4.01 1.50 13.04
N PHE A 30 -2.86 1.84 12.41
CA PHE A 30 -2.05 2.98 12.85
C PHE A 30 -2.84 4.28 12.95
N ALA A 31 -3.63 4.60 11.93
CA ALA A 31 -4.40 5.84 11.89
C ALA A 31 -5.39 6.00 13.07
N LEU A 32 -5.88 4.88 13.60
CA LEU A 32 -6.87 4.87 14.69
C LEU A 32 -6.23 4.93 16.08
N ILE A 33 -5.00 4.41 16.23
CA ILE A 33 -4.32 4.37 17.54
C ILE A 33 -3.35 5.53 17.73
N MET A 34 -3.01 6.28 16.69
CA MET A 34 -2.01 7.35 16.74
C MET A 34 -2.31 8.35 17.88
N GLU A 35 -3.50 8.95 17.90
CA GLU A 35 -3.88 9.92 18.93
C GLU A 35 -4.03 9.32 20.33
N PRO A 36 -4.67 8.17 20.55
CA PRO A 36 -4.66 7.49 21.83
C PRO A 36 -3.25 7.26 22.39
N VAL A 37 -2.32 6.83 21.53
CA VAL A 37 -0.92 6.60 21.93
C VAL A 37 -0.19 7.92 22.22
N GLU A 38 -0.36 8.95 21.39
CA GLU A 38 0.19 10.29 21.65
C GLU A 38 -0.20 10.78 23.05
N ARG A 39 -1.49 10.67 23.39
CA ARG A 39 -2.01 11.13 24.69
C ARG A 39 -1.49 10.31 25.87
N GLU A 40 -1.43 8.98 25.72
CA GLU A 40 -1.09 8.08 26.83
C GLU A 40 0.42 7.97 27.08
N LEU A 41 1.23 7.95 26.00
CA LEU A 41 2.69 7.86 26.10
C LEU A 41 3.37 9.25 26.10
N GLY A 42 2.61 10.33 25.97
CA GLY A 42 3.16 11.70 25.91
C GLY A 42 3.98 12.00 24.67
N LEU A 43 3.67 11.31 23.54
CA LEU A 43 4.41 11.47 22.30
C LEU A 43 3.91 12.67 21.49
N SER A 44 4.85 13.31 20.81
CA SER A 44 4.53 14.26 19.75
C SER A 44 4.00 13.53 18.51
N ARG A 45 3.32 14.27 17.62
CA ARG A 45 2.86 13.75 16.32
C ARG A 45 3.99 13.16 15.48
N VAL A 46 5.17 13.79 15.54
CA VAL A 46 6.37 13.32 14.84
C VAL A 46 6.83 11.97 15.38
N GLU A 47 6.93 11.85 16.70
CA GLU A 47 7.37 10.61 17.36
C GLU A 47 6.39 9.46 17.11
N ALA A 48 5.09 9.73 17.17
CA ALA A 48 4.10 8.72 16.82
C ALA A 48 4.22 8.28 15.35
N SER A 49 4.33 9.24 14.42
CA SER A 49 4.47 8.96 12.98
C SER A 49 5.77 8.21 12.65
N LEU A 50 6.86 8.48 13.41
CA LEU A 50 8.14 7.78 13.25
C LEU A 50 7.99 6.27 13.44
N ALA A 51 7.14 5.81 14.35
CA ALA A 51 6.90 4.38 14.56
C ALA A 51 6.37 3.70 13.30
N PHE A 52 5.39 4.30 12.64
CA PHE A 52 4.84 3.76 11.38
C PHE A 52 5.86 3.83 10.24
N SER A 53 6.63 4.91 10.18
CA SER A 53 7.72 5.05 9.21
C SER A 53 8.82 3.99 9.41
N ILE A 54 9.16 3.66 10.65
CA ILE A 54 10.06 2.53 10.99
C ILE A 54 9.48 1.21 10.45
N ALA A 55 8.18 0.96 10.66
CA ALA A 55 7.54 -0.25 10.14
C ALA A 55 7.64 -0.35 8.61
N LEU A 56 7.32 0.73 7.89
CA LEU A 56 7.40 0.76 6.44
C LEU A 56 8.84 0.63 5.91
N LEU A 57 9.81 1.19 6.62
CA LEU A 57 11.23 1.02 6.30
C LEU A 57 11.69 -0.42 6.48
N VAL A 58 11.35 -1.03 7.63
CA VAL A 58 11.68 -2.44 7.92
C VAL A 58 11.00 -3.37 6.92
N GLU A 59 9.73 -3.13 6.57
CA GLU A 59 9.03 -3.85 5.51
C GLU A 59 9.82 -3.81 4.20
N GLY A 60 10.23 -2.62 3.78
CA GLY A 60 10.99 -2.43 2.54
C GLY A 60 12.35 -3.12 2.55
N LEU A 61 13.12 -3.01 3.64
CA LEU A 61 14.43 -3.63 3.78
C LEU A 61 14.36 -5.16 3.80
N LEU A 62 13.32 -5.72 4.42
CA LEU A 62 13.13 -7.17 4.52
C LEU A 62 12.43 -7.76 3.28
N ALA A 63 11.86 -6.96 2.39
CA ALA A 63 11.18 -7.44 1.19
C ALA A 63 12.08 -8.33 0.32
N TYR A 64 13.36 -7.97 0.16
CA TYR A 64 14.31 -8.75 -0.64
C TYR A 64 14.66 -10.11 -0.02
N PRO A 65 15.14 -10.22 1.25
CA PRO A 65 15.43 -11.53 1.84
C PRO A 65 14.18 -12.42 1.97
N VAL A 66 13.04 -11.84 2.29
CA VAL A 66 11.76 -12.58 2.35
C VAL A 66 11.38 -13.12 0.97
N GLY A 67 11.46 -12.31 -0.07
CA GLY A 67 11.23 -12.73 -1.46
C GLY A 67 12.13 -13.91 -1.85
N ARG A 68 13.42 -13.84 -1.55
CA ARG A 68 14.36 -14.95 -1.82
C ARG A 68 14.00 -16.24 -1.10
N TRP A 69 13.51 -16.16 0.14
CA TRP A 69 13.06 -17.36 0.86
C TRP A 69 11.81 -17.96 0.24
N ILE A 70 10.88 -17.14 -0.21
CA ILE A 70 9.68 -17.59 -0.95
C ILE A 70 10.10 -18.26 -2.26
N ASP A 71 11.02 -17.65 -3.01
CA ASP A 71 11.52 -18.22 -4.29
C ASP A 71 12.21 -19.57 -4.09
N ARG A 72 12.82 -19.81 -2.94
CA ARG A 72 13.38 -21.11 -2.54
C ARG A 72 12.33 -22.14 -2.09
N GLY A 73 11.04 -21.82 -2.14
CA GLY A 73 9.95 -22.74 -1.76
C GLY A 73 9.58 -22.72 -0.29
N HIS A 74 10.10 -21.75 0.50
CA HIS A 74 9.80 -21.64 1.93
C HIS A 74 8.56 -20.80 2.22
N GLU A 75 7.68 -20.56 1.23
CA GLU A 75 6.52 -19.69 1.31
C GLU A 75 5.62 -19.98 2.53
N ARG A 76 5.36 -21.27 2.80
CA ARG A 76 4.57 -21.72 3.96
C ARG A 76 5.19 -21.25 5.28
N ARG A 77 6.51 -21.47 5.46
CA ARG A 77 7.21 -21.09 6.69
C ARG A 77 7.25 -19.58 6.84
N VAL A 78 7.61 -18.86 5.79
CA VAL A 78 7.71 -17.39 5.77
C VAL A 78 6.39 -16.74 6.16
N MET A 79 5.29 -17.10 5.49
CA MET A 79 4.01 -16.47 5.73
C MET A 79 3.40 -16.89 7.08
N THR A 80 3.63 -18.14 7.54
CA THR A 80 3.18 -18.58 8.86
C THR A 80 3.93 -17.84 9.96
N VAL A 81 5.27 -17.77 9.87
CA VAL A 81 6.09 -17.04 10.85
C VAL A 81 5.74 -15.55 10.84
N GLY A 82 5.52 -14.97 9.66
CA GLY A 82 5.05 -13.59 9.51
C GLY A 82 3.72 -13.33 10.23
N SER A 83 2.75 -14.25 10.11
CA SER A 83 1.47 -14.13 10.83
C SER A 83 1.60 -14.28 12.35
N LEU A 84 2.45 -15.20 12.81
CA LEU A 84 2.72 -15.35 14.26
C LEU A 84 3.47 -14.13 14.80
N LEU A 85 4.43 -13.59 14.06
CA LEU A 85 5.12 -12.35 14.41
C LEU A 85 4.15 -11.17 14.48
N ALA A 86 3.23 -11.04 13.52
CA ALA A 86 2.17 -10.05 13.55
C ALA A 86 1.33 -10.14 14.82
N ALA A 87 0.92 -11.36 15.20
CA ALA A 87 0.15 -11.60 16.43
C ALA A 87 0.94 -11.17 17.67
N VAL A 88 2.20 -11.59 17.79
CA VAL A 88 3.05 -11.22 18.93
C VAL A 88 3.24 -9.70 19.00
N CYS A 89 3.53 -9.05 17.88
CA CYS A 89 3.75 -7.60 17.86
C CYS A 89 2.47 -6.80 18.13
N LEU A 90 1.30 -7.23 17.63
CA LEU A 90 0.00 -6.61 17.96
C LEU A 90 -0.33 -6.77 19.46
N ALA A 91 -0.10 -7.96 20.01
CA ALA A 91 -0.29 -8.20 21.45
C ALA A 91 0.68 -7.35 22.29
N ALA A 92 1.95 -7.29 21.90
CA ALA A 92 2.96 -6.46 22.53
C ALA A 92 2.58 -4.97 22.44
N LEU A 93 2.08 -4.50 21.28
CA LEU A 93 1.61 -3.14 21.08
C LEU A 93 0.51 -2.77 22.08
N GLY A 94 -0.42 -3.68 22.37
CA GLY A 94 -1.43 -3.50 23.42
C GLY A 94 -0.87 -3.46 24.85
N ALA A 95 0.38 -3.84 25.07
CA ALA A 95 1.05 -3.84 26.38
C ALA A 95 2.13 -2.74 26.52
N VAL A 96 2.39 -1.95 25.47
CA VAL A 96 3.43 -0.94 25.43
C VAL A 96 3.20 0.16 26.46
N GLN A 97 4.25 0.55 27.18
CA GLN A 97 4.25 1.65 28.17
C GLN A 97 5.33 2.69 27.92
N THR A 98 6.19 2.46 26.93
CA THR A 98 7.32 3.35 26.61
C THR A 98 7.40 3.63 25.12
N GLN A 99 7.96 4.77 24.75
CA GLN A 99 8.26 5.14 23.36
C GLN A 99 9.08 4.07 22.63
N TRP A 100 10.13 3.56 23.27
CA TRP A 100 10.99 2.53 22.65
C TRP A 100 10.25 1.21 22.43
N GLY A 101 9.38 0.80 23.38
CA GLY A 101 8.51 -0.36 23.21
C GLY A 101 7.56 -0.18 22.03
N PHE A 102 7.02 1.04 21.85
CA PHE A 102 6.18 1.39 20.71
C PHE A 102 6.92 1.26 19.38
N TYR A 103 8.16 1.79 19.30
CA TYR A 103 8.99 1.67 18.08
C TYR A 103 9.38 0.23 17.77
N LEU A 104 9.74 -0.57 18.78
CA LEU A 104 10.08 -1.97 18.60
C LEU A 104 8.88 -2.80 18.12
N ALA A 105 7.70 -2.55 18.70
CA ALA A 105 6.48 -3.22 18.25
C ALA A 105 6.18 -2.92 16.77
N TRP A 106 6.27 -1.64 16.35
CA TRP A 106 6.08 -1.25 14.95
C TRP A 106 7.18 -1.77 14.03
N ALA A 107 8.44 -1.81 14.46
CA ALA A 107 9.51 -2.46 13.69
C ALA A 107 9.20 -3.94 13.45
N GLY A 108 8.74 -4.65 14.49
CA GLY A 108 8.30 -6.03 14.38
C GLY A 108 7.08 -6.20 13.46
N LEU A 109 6.11 -5.27 13.53
CA LEU A 109 4.98 -5.25 12.59
C LEU A 109 5.45 -5.03 11.16
N GLY A 110 6.43 -4.17 10.92
CA GLY A 110 7.06 -3.97 9.60
C GLY A 110 7.70 -5.27 9.06
N ALA A 111 8.40 -6.00 9.92
CA ALA A 111 8.94 -7.32 9.57
C ALA A 111 7.83 -8.32 9.24
N ALA A 112 6.74 -8.33 10.00
CA ALA A 112 5.58 -9.15 9.70
C ALA A 112 4.92 -8.74 8.35
N MET A 113 4.74 -7.44 8.10
CA MET A 113 4.20 -6.91 6.84
C MET A 113 5.00 -7.40 5.63
N SER A 114 6.33 -7.41 5.69
CA SER A 114 7.19 -7.92 4.61
C SER A 114 6.93 -9.37 4.27
N ALA A 115 6.43 -10.17 5.23
CA ALA A 115 6.18 -11.60 5.10
C ALA A 115 4.73 -11.95 4.74
N VAL A 116 3.75 -11.06 4.97
CA VAL A 116 2.32 -11.41 4.82
C VAL A 116 1.51 -10.49 3.91
N LEU A 117 2.00 -9.29 3.53
CA LEU A 117 1.27 -8.37 2.65
C LEU A 117 1.40 -8.75 1.16
N TYR A 118 1.10 -7.83 0.25
CA TYR A 118 1.01 -8.12 -1.19
C TYR A 118 2.28 -8.66 -1.80
N SER A 119 3.46 -8.12 -1.46
CA SER A 119 4.72 -8.51 -2.09
C SER A 119 4.99 -10.02 -1.98
N PRO A 120 5.00 -10.63 -0.77
CA PRO A 120 5.19 -12.07 -0.63
C PRO A 120 4.07 -12.89 -1.27
N VAL A 121 2.82 -12.48 -1.14
CA VAL A 121 1.69 -13.24 -1.68
C VAL A 121 1.69 -13.24 -3.21
N PHE A 122 2.11 -12.16 -3.86
CA PHE A 122 2.25 -12.11 -5.31
C PHE A 122 3.37 -13.03 -5.80
N ALA A 123 4.48 -13.11 -5.06
CA ALA A 123 5.53 -14.08 -5.36
C ALA A 123 5.01 -15.52 -5.27
N VAL A 124 4.23 -15.83 -4.24
CA VAL A 124 3.59 -17.15 -4.06
C VAL A 124 2.69 -17.51 -5.26
N VAL A 125 1.75 -16.62 -5.62
CA VAL A 125 0.81 -16.94 -6.71
C VAL A 125 1.46 -16.98 -8.08
N THR A 126 2.47 -16.15 -8.33
CA THR A 126 3.25 -16.19 -9.58
C THR A 126 4.00 -17.50 -9.73
N ARG A 127 4.49 -18.07 -8.63
CA ARG A 127 5.14 -19.39 -8.63
C ARG A 127 4.15 -20.54 -8.82
N ARG A 128 2.98 -20.46 -8.15
CA ARG A 128 1.97 -21.52 -8.18
C ARG A 128 1.14 -21.53 -9.46
N PHE A 129 0.88 -20.35 -10.03
CA PHE A 129 0.02 -20.17 -11.22
C PHE A 129 0.75 -19.37 -12.31
N PRO A 130 1.81 -19.90 -12.93
CA PRO A 130 2.63 -19.16 -13.88
C PRO A 130 1.86 -18.66 -15.11
N VAL A 131 0.73 -19.29 -15.46
CA VAL A 131 -0.15 -18.88 -16.56
C VAL A 131 -1.21 -17.90 -16.08
N ASP A 132 -1.86 -18.19 -14.93
CA ASP A 132 -3.04 -17.47 -14.43
C ASP A 132 -2.72 -16.47 -13.29
N PHE A 133 -1.44 -16.20 -13.02
CA PHE A 133 -1.03 -15.35 -11.88
C PHE A 133 -1.67 -13.96 -11.93
N ARG A 134 -1.84 -13.39 -13.12
CA ARG A 134 -2.46 -12.07 -13.30
C ARG A 134 -3.89 -12.05 -12.74
N ARG A 135 -4.68 -13.08 -13.05
CA ARG A 135 -6.04 -13.23 -12.53
C ARG A 135 -6.05 -13.37 -11.01
N ALA A 136 -5.12 -14.16 -10.45
CA ALA A 136 -4.99 -14.33 -9.00
C ALA A 136 -4.64 -13.00 -8.29
N ILE A 137 -3.67 -12.24 -8.83
CA ILE A 137 -3.28 -10.92 -8.30
C ILE A 137 -4.48 -9.96 -8.32
N ILE A 138 -5.20 -9.88 -9.44
CA ILE A 138 -6.40 -9.04 -9.55
C ILE A 138 -7.41 -9.41 -8.47
N THR A 139 -7.78 -10.68 -8.34
CA THR A 139 -8.74 -11.13 -7.33
C THR A 139 -8.31 -10.76 -5.91
N MET A 140 -7.04 -10.97 -5.57
CA MET A 140 -6.51 -10.65 -4.25
C MET A 140 -6.48 -9.14 -3.97
N THR A 141 -6.14 -8.34 -4.97
CA THR A 141 -6.13 -6.88 -4.82
C THR A 141 -7.53 -6.29 -4.71
N PHE A 142 -8.56 -6.94 -5.28
CA PHE A 142 -9.94 -6.57 -5.06
C PHE A 142 -10.34 -6.77 -3.61
N LEU A 143 -10.19 -7.97 -3.07
CA LEU A 143 -10.59 -8.29 -1.69
C LEU A 143 -9.71 -7.56 -0.66
N GLY A 144 -8.40 -7.52 -0.86
CA GLY A 144 -7.51 -6.76 0.01
C GLY A 144 -7.73 -5.24 -0.07
N GLY A 145 -8.26 -4.73 -1.19
CA GLY A 145 -8.67 -3.33 -1.33
C GLY A 145 -9.84 -2.94 -0.42
N LEU A 146 -10.65 -3.91 0.02
CA LEU A 146 -11.74 -3.70 0.97
C LEU A 146 -11.27 -3.70 2.44
N ALA A 147 -9.97 -3.87 2.69
CA ALA A 147 -9.45 -3.96 4.06
C ALA A 147 -9.76 -2.71 4.89
N SER A 148 -9.62 -1.51 4.35
CA SER A 148 -10.00 -0.27 5.04
C SER A 148 -11.50 -0.21 5.33
N THR A 149 -12.32 -0.63 4.37
CA THR A 149 -13.79 -0.62 4.48
C THR A 149 -14.29 -1.51 5.62
N VAL A 150 -13.63 -2.65 5.85
CA VAL A 150 -14.01 -3.61 6.89
C VAL A 150 -13.33 -3.28 8.22
N PHE A 151 -12.02 -3.04 8.19
CA PHE A 151 -11.21 -3.01 9.42
C PHE A 151 -11.15 -1.64 10.09
N ILE A 152 -11.31 -0.53 9.37
CA ILE A 152 -11.37 0.79 10.03
C ILE A 152 -12.60 0.88 10.95
N PRO A 153 -13.83 0.58 10.51
CA PRO A 153 -14.99 0.58 11.41
C PRO A 153 -14.88 -0.49 12.51
N LEU A 154 -14.42 -1.69 12.18
CA LEU A 154 -14.25 -2.76 13.17
C LEU A 154 -13.24 -2.37 14.26
N THR A 155 -12.10 -1.83 13.88
CA THR A 155 -11.06 -1.41 14.83
C THR A 155 -11.54 -0.21 15.66
N ALA A 156 -12.21 0.77 15.04
CA ALA A 156 -12.80 1.90 15.75
C ALA A 156 -13.84 1.43 16.79
N TRP A 157 -14.70 0.50 16.43
CA TRP A 157 -15.66 -0.12 17.34
C TRP A 157 -14.96 -0.87 18.49
N LEU A 158 -13.95 -1.70 18.18
CA LEU A 158 -13.16 -2.38 19.23
C LEU A 158 -12.52 -1.38 20.19
N ILE A 159 -11.97 -0.28 19.67
CA ILE A 159 -11.36 0.78 20.48
C ILE A 159 -12.41 1.45 21.38
N SER A 160 -13.61 1.72 20.87
CA SER A 160 -14.67 2.37 21.64
C SER A 160 -15.21 1.52 22.79
N VAL A 161 -15.22 0.17 22.62
CA VAL A 161 -15.77 -0.76 23.61
C VAL A 161 -14.68 -1.25 24.59
N LEU A 162 -13.48 -1.55 24.09
CA LEU A 162 -12.42 -2.23 24.86
C LEU A 162 -11.25 -1.29 25.20
N GLY A 163 -11.18 -0.10 24.61
CA GLY A 163 -9.98 0.71 24.58
C GLY A 163 -8.95 0.20 23.58
N TRP A 164 -8.02 1.08 23.18
CA TRP A 164 -7.08 0.76 22.10
C TRP A 164 -6.15 -0.43 22.40
N ARG A 165 -5.76 -0.63 23.67
CA ARG A 165 -4.85 -1.70 24.07
C ARG A 165 -5.46 -3.09 23.87
N LEU A 166 -6.65 -3.32 24.42
CA LEU A 166 -7.36 -4.59 24.23
C LEU A 166 -7.85 -4.78 22.79
N ALA A 167 -8.15 -3.70 22.08
CA ALA A 167 -8.44 -3.77 20.66
C ALA A 167 -7.25 -4.35 19.88
N MET A 168 -6.01 -3.92 20.15
CA MET A 168 -4.81 -4.47 19.52
C MET A 168 -4.62 -5.96 19.84
N GLN A 169 -4.82 -6.35 21.08
CA GLN A 169 -4.76 -7.77 21.50
C GLN A 169 -5.86 -8.60 20.80
N SER A 170 -7.06 -8.04 20.65
CA SER A 170 -8.15 -8.69 19.91
C SER A 170 -7.80 -8.89 18.43
N LEU A 171 -7.16 -7.88 17.79
CA LEU A 171 -6.68 -8.01 16.41
C LEU A 171 -5.56 -9.06 16.28
N ALA A 172 -4.73 -9.24 17.30
CA ALA A 172 -3.71 -10.30 17.33
C ALA A 172 -4.33 -11.71 17.19
N LEU A 173 -5.53 -11.93 17.74
CA LEU A 173 -6.23 -13.22 17.65
C LEU A 173 -6.56 -13.58 16.19
N PHE A 174 -6.87 -12.63 15.31
CA PHE A 174 -7.10 -12.92 13.90
C PHE A 174 -5.88 -13.57 13.24
N HIS A 175 -4.67 -13.15 13.62
CA HIS A 175 -3.45 -13.74 13.08
C HIS A 175 -3.18 -15.14 13.64
N ILE A 176 -3.45 -15.38 14.93
CA ILE A 176 -3.28 -16.70 15.55
C ILE A 176 -4.34 -17.68 15.07
N VAL A 177 -5.62 -17.25 15.05
CA VAL A 177 -6.76 -18.16 14.82
C VAL A 177 -7.05 -18.35 13.33
N VAL A 178 -6.79 -17.32 12.50
CA VAL A 178 -7.13 -17.35 11.08
C VAL A 178 -5.88 -17.35 10.20
N CYS A 179 -5.04 -16.30 10.25
CA CYS A 179 -3.97 -16.14 9.26
C CYS A 179 -2.88 -17.22 9.36
N ALA A 180 -2.38 -17.52 10.56
CA ALA A 180 -1.33 -18.52 10.74
C ALA A 180 -1.81 -19.93 10.36
N PRO A 181 -2.96 -20.45 10.85
CA PRO A 181 -3.48 -21.73 10.42
C PRO A 181 -3.78 -21.79 8.93
N LEU A 182 -4.31 -20.69 8.34
CA LEU A 182 -4.58 -20.57 6.92
C LEU A 182 -3.28 -20.75 6.11
N HIS A 183 -2.22 -20.02 6.45
CA HIS A 183 -0.93 -20.17 5.77
C HIS A 183 -0.33 -21.56 5.94
N VAL A 184 -0.46 -22.18 7.13
CA VAL A 184 -0.02 -23.56 7.38
C VAL A 184 -0.77 -24.55 6.51
N LEU A 185 -2.08 -24.40 6.37
CA LEU A 185 -2.95 -25.38 5.69
C LEU A 185 -2.96 -25.18 4.17
N VAL A 186 -3.06 -23.93 3.71
CA VAL A 186 -3.28 -23.59 2.30
C VAL A 186 -1.97 -23.61 1.51
N LEU A 187 -0.84 -23.26 2.14
CA LEU A 187 0.47 -23.25 1.50
C LEU A 187 1.23 -24.58 1.62
N ARG A 188 0.53 -25.68 1.84
CA ARG A 188 1.13 -27.01 1.71
C ARG A 188 1.55 -27.25 0.26
N ASP A 189 2.52 -28.12 0.06
CA ASP A 189 2.98 -28.54 -1.26
C ASP A 189 3.47 -27.41 -2.17
N ALA A 190 4.41 -26.61 -1.68
CA ALA A 190 5.08 -25.60 -2.51
C ALA A 190 5.67 -26.23 -3.79
N PRO A 191 5.55 -25.59 -4.98
CA PRO A 191 6.20 -26.08 -6.19
C PRO A 191 7.71 -26.20 -5.99
N ALA A 192 8.32 -27.22 -6.60
CA ALA A 192 9.77 -27.36 -6.60
C ALA A 192 10.45 -26.11 -7.17
N GLN A 193 11.65 -25.84 -6.68
CA GLN A 193 12.44 -24.69 -7.13
C GLN A 193 12.64 -24.74 -8.64
N ARG A 194 12.29 -23.67 -9.35
CA ARG A 194 12.67 -23.53 -10.76
C ARG A 194 14.18 -23.33 -10.83
N THR A 195 14.86 -24.18 -11.57
CA THR A 195 16.28 -23.97 -11.91
C THR A 195 16.40 -22.63 -12.65
N PRO A 196 17.32 -21.74 -12.27
CA PRO A 196 17.56 -20.51 -13.03
C PRO A 196 17.90 -20.89 -14.48
N ILE A 197 17.24 -20.27 -15.45
CA ILE A 197 17.57 -20.47 -16.88
C ILE A 197 18.97 -19.87 -17.09
N PRO A 198 19.98 -20.68 -17.49
CA PRO A 198 21.31 -20.15 -17.80
C PRO A 198 21.18 -19.21 -19.01
N GLY A 199 21.45 -17.93 -18.86
CA GLY A 199 21.45 -16.96 -19.95
C GLY A 199 21.16 -15.52 -19.58
N GLN A 200 20.73 -15.23 -18.34
CA GLN A 200 20.37 -13.86 -17.93
C GLN A 200 21.55 -12.91 -17.63
N VAL A 201 22.79 -13.35 -17.79
CA VAL A 201 24.00 -12.56 -17.40
C VAL A 201 24.47 -11.58 -18.48
N ARG A 202 23.85 -11.53 -19.66
CA ARG A 202 24.41 -10.77 -20.82
C ARG A 202 23.89 -9.33 -21.01
N ALA A 203 23.16 -8.74 -20.07
CA ALA A 203 22.45 -7.45 -20.28
C ALA A 203 23.06 -6.22 -19.57
N GLU A 204 24.29 -6.28 -18.99
CA GLU A 204 24.77 -5.20 -18.11
C GLU A 204 25.11 -3.88 -18.80
N LYS A 205 25.58 -3.87 -20.03
CA LYS A 205 25.97 -2.60 -20.71
C LYS A 205 24.79 -1.74 -21.15
N GLY A 206 23.68 -2.35 -21.56
CA GLY A 206 22.47 -1.64 -21.95
C GLY A 206 21.64 -1.12 -20.76
N LEU A 207 21.69 -1.84 -19.64
CA LEU A 207 20.90 -1.52 -18.43
C LEU A 207 21.30 -0.19 -17.79
N ARG A 208 22.61 0.11 -17.69
CA ARG A 208 23.07 1.39 -17.14
C ARG A 208 22.59 2.58 -17.96
N GLN A 209 22.55 2.46 -19.28
CA GLN A 209 22.03 3.50 -20.16
C GLN A 209 20.52 3.68 -19.97
N LEU A 210 19.77 2.59 -19.80
CA LEU A 210 18.34 2.64 -19.53
C LEU A 210 18.03 3.30 -18.18
N VAL A 211 18.77 2.96 -17.11
CA VAL A 211 18.57 3.54 -15.77
C VAL A 211 18.90 5.05 -15.73
N LEU A 212 19.79 5.52 -16.59
CA LEU A 212 20.14 6.94 -16.73
C LEU A 212 19.30 7.66 -17.80
N SER A 213 18.41 6.96 -18.50
CA SER A 213 17.57 7.55 -19.53
C SER A 213 16.49 8.49 -18.95
N ALA A 214 16.16 9.55 -19.69
CA ALA A 214 15.11 10.48 -19.29
C ALA A 214 13.76 9.79 -19.04
N PRO A 215 13.28 8.85 -19.88
CA PRO A 215 12.06 8.12 -19.61
C PRO A 215 12.10 7.35 -18.30
N PHE A 216 13.21 6.67 -17.96
CA PHE A 216 13.34 5.94 -16.69
C PHE A 216 13.30 6.88 -15.49
N LEU A 217 14.03 8.00 -15.53
CA LEU A 217 14.06 8.97 -14.44
C LEU A 217 12.69 9.62 -14.21
N LEU A 218 11.98 9.94 -15.30
CA LEU A 218 10.65 10.54 -15.25
C LEU A 218 9.60 9.54 -14.70
N VAL A 219 9.58 8.30 -15.22
CA VAL A 219 8.69 7.24 -14.70
C VAL A 219 9.04 6.88 -13.28
N GLY A 220 10.33 6.74 -12.96
CA GLY A 220 10.80 6.49 -11.60
C GLY A 220 10.40 7.60 -10.63
N GLY A 221 10.59 8.87 -11.03
CA GLY A 221 10.13 10.03 -10.26
C GLY A 221 8.63 10.01 -10.01
N PHE A 222 7.81 9.76 -11.05
CA PHE A 222 6.37 9.57 -10.90
C PHE A 222 6.01 8.49 -9.88
N LEU A 223 6.65 7.31 -10.00
CA LEU A 223 6.37 6.18 -9.10
C LEU A 223 6.71 6.51 -7.65
N ILE A 224 7.87 7.15 -7.41
CA ILE A 224 8.34 7.56 -6.08
C ILE A 224 7.39 8.60 -5.47
N LEU A 225 7.11 9.70 -6.19
CA LEU A 225 6.29 10.80 -5.71
C LEU A 225 4.84 10.37 -5.42
N MET A 226 4.22 9.62 -6.34
CA MET A 226 2.87 9.13 -6.14
C MET A 226 2.78 8.06 -5.04
N THR A 227 3.87 7.31 -4.79
CA THR A 227 3.93 6.38 -3.67
C THR A 227 4.03 7.12 -2.34
N ALA A 228 4.80 8.19 -2.27
CA ALA A 228 4.84 9.07 -1.10
C ALA A 228 3.46 9.62 -0.75
N VAL A 229 2.75 10.22 -1.71
CA VAL A 229 1.39 10.75 -1.50
C VAL A 229 0.42 9.66 -1.05
N SER A 230 0.45 8.49 -1.70
CA SER A 230 -0.45 7.37 -1.39
C SER A 230 -0.21 6.77 -0.01
N SER A 231 1.01 6.89 0.57
CA SER A 231 1.34 6.34 1.89
C SER A 231 1.18 7.33 3.03
N ALA A 232 1.37 8.63 2.77
CA ALA A 232 1.28 9.67 3.80
C ALA A 232 -0.16 9.84 4.34
N LEU A 233 -1.12 9.99 3.44
CA LEU A 233 -2.51 10.33 3.82
C LEU A 233 -3.20 9.28 4.68
N PRO A 234 -3.18 7.98 4.37
CA PRO A 234 -3.89 6.99 5.18
C PRO A 234 -3.47 6.97 6.65
N ALA A 235 -2.19 7.22 6.93
CA ALA A 235 -1.67 7.23 8.29
C ALA A 235 -2.24 8.35 9.16
N HIS A 236 -2.52 9.51 8.57
CA HIS A 236 -2.99 10.71 9.26
C HIS A 236 -4.47 11.02 9.01
N MET A 237 -5.18 10.22 8.21
CA MET A 237 -6.52 10.53 7.72
C MET A 237 -7.53 10.76 8.85
N VAL A 238 -7.49 9.92 9.88
CA VAL A 238 -8.41 10.01 11.03
C VAL A 238 -8.19 11.32 11.78
N SER A 239 -6.95 11.65 12.14
CA SER A 239 -6.61 12.90 12.85
C SER A 239 -6.91 14.14 12.00
N LEU A 240 -6.60 14.08 10.70
CA LEU A 240 -6.88 15.15 9.75
C LEU A 240 -8.38 15.48 9.69
N LEU A 241 -9.23 14.43 9.56
CA LEU A 241 -10.68 14.63 9.48
C LEU A 241 -11.26 15.14 10.80
N ARG A 242 -10.70 14.71 11.94
CA ARG A 242 -11.08 15.17 13.25
C ARG A 242 -10.74 16.66 13.47
N GLU A 243 -9.56 17.09 13.00
CA GLU A 243 -9.16 18.50 13.00
C GLU A 243 -10.04 19.38 12.10
N HIS A 244 -10.61 18.81 11.04
CA HIS A 244 -11.60 19.49 10.21
C HIS A 244 -12.97 19.63 10.90
N GLY A 245 -13.14 19.13 12.14
CA GLY A 245 -14.37 19.25 12.91
C GLY A 245 -15.51 18.35 12.44
N LEU A 246 -15.21 17.25 11.73
CA LEU A 246 -16.22 16.29 11.33
C LEU A 246 -16.62 15.41 12.52
N ASP A 247 -17.88 15.00 12.55
CA ASP A 247 -18.38 14.05 13.54
C ASP A 247 -17.66 12.71 13.45
N GLU A 248 -17.50 12.01 14.58
CA GLU A 248 -16.79 10.72 14.65
C GLU A 248 -17.33 9.66 13.66
N ALA A 249 -18.63 9.70 13.37
CA ALA A 249 -19.19 8.83 12.34
C ALA A 249 -18.56 9.06 10.95
N TRP A 250 -18.34 10.32 10.56
CA TRP A 250 -17.67 10.67 9.31
C TRP A 250 -16.16 10.43 9.36
N VAL A 251 -15.53 10.69 10.50
CA VAL A 251 -14.10 10.42 10.73
C VAL A 251 -13.75 8.95 10.48
N VAL A 252 -14.67 8.04 10.79
CA VAL A 252 -14.50 6.60 10.53
C VAL A 252 -14.99 6.21 9.13
N ALA A 253 -16.16 6.70 8.70
CA ALA A 253 -16.79 6.30 7.44
C ALA A 253 -15.97 6.73 6.21
N ILE A 254 -15.36 7.93 6.25
CA ILE A 254 -14.59 8.47 5.13
C ILE A 254 -13.37 7.61 4.80
N PRO A 255 -12.42 7.33 5.72
CA PRO A 255 -11.30 6.46 5.43
C PRO A 255 -11.72 5.03 5.08
N ALA A 256 -12.79 4.53 5.72
CA ALA A 256 -13.35 3.21 5.40
C ALA A 256 -13.84 3.13 3.95
N SER A 257 -14.51 4.16 3.46
CA SER A 257 -15.05 4.19 2.10
C SER A 257 -13.98 4.27 1.00
N ILE A 258 -12.77 4.74 1.31
CA ILE A 258 -11.64 4.78 0.34
C ILE A 258 -11.39 3.41 -0.27
N GLY A 259 -11.44 2.33 0.52
CA GLY A 259 -11.26 0.97 0.01
C GLY A 259 -12.31 0.58 -1.03
N ALA A 260 -13.57 0.88 -0.76
CA ALA A 260 -14.66 0.64 -1.70
C ALA A 260 -14.48 1.43 -3.01
N PHE A 261 -14.12 2.71 -2.92
CA PHE A 261 -13.83 3.54 -4.10
C PHE A 261 -12.58 3.09 -4.86
N GLN A 262 -11.55 2.59 -4.18
CA GLN A 262 -10.40 1.97 -4.86
C GLN A 262 -10.81 0.76 -5.70
N VAL A 263 -11.67 -0.10 -5.15
CA VAL A 263 -12.21 -1.26 -5.87
C VAL A 263 -13.08 -0.82 -7.04
N LEU A 264 -13.96 0.16 -6.82
CA LEU A 264 -14.81 0.73 -7.88
C LEU A 264 -13.97 1.33 -9.01
N GLY A 265 -12.93 2.09 -8.70
CA GLY A 265 -12.01 2.65 -9.70
C GLY A 265 -11.35 1.56 -10.56
N ARG A 266 -10.88 0.46 -9.94
CA ARG A 266 -10.31 -0.68 -10.68
C ARG A 266 -11.34 -1.38 -11.56
N LEU A 267 -12.58 -1.54 -11.09
CA LEU A 267 -13.68 -2.11 -11.89
C LEU A 267 -13.99 -1.23 -13.09
N LEU A 268 -14.13 0.08 -12.90
CA LEU A 268 -14.35 1.01 -14.00
C LEU A 268 -13.25 0.90 -15.04
N LEU A 269 -11.99 0.91 -14.61
CA LEU A 269 -10.87 0.77 -15.54
C LEU A 269 -10.93 -0.58 -16.29
N TYR A 270 -11.23 -1.69 -15.58
CA TYR A 270 -11.35 -3.02 -16.19
C TYR A 270 -12.45 -3.09 -17.25
N PHE A 271 -13.65 -2.55 -16.98
CA PHE A 271 -14.77 -2.61 -17.92
C PHE A 271 -14.62 -1.64 -19.11
N PHE A 272 -13.88 -0.56 -18.91
CA PHE A 272 -13.71 0.48 -19.93
C PHE A 272 -12.32 0.48 -20.60
N GLU A 273 -11.41 -0.45 -20.20
CA GLU A 273 -10.04 -0.55 -20.76
C GLU A 273 -10.02 -0.57 -22.29
N ASN A 274 -10.99 -1.25 -22.93
CA ASN A 274 -11.08 -1.35 -24.38
C ASN A 274 -11.70 -0.12 -25.07
N ARG A 275 -12.24 0.83 -24.30
CA ARG A 275 -12.93 2.03 -24.85
C ARG A 275 -12.11 3.31 -24.68
N PHE A 276 -11.12 3.30 -23.81
CA PHE A 276 -10.27 4.45 -23.56
C PHE A 276 -8.88 4.22 -24.16
N ASP A 277 -8.36 5.25 -24.82
CA ASP A 277 -6.95 5.29 -25.18
C ASP A 277 -6.11 5.19 -23.91
N LEU A 278 -5.21 4.21 -23.87
CA LEU A 278 -4.34 3.93 -22.74
C LEU A 278 -3.48 5.14 -22.37
N HIS A 279 -3.03 5.93 -23.35
CA HIS A 279 -2.27 7.14 -23.12
C HIS A 279 -3.11 8.22 -22.46
N LEU A 280 -4.37 8.35 -22.87
CA LEU A 280 -5.32 9.28 -22.24
C LEU A 280 -5.64 8.84 -20.79
N ALA A 281 -5.88 7.56 -20.57
CA ALA A 281 -6.11 7.01 -19.23
C ALA A 281 -4.92 7.30 -18.29
N ASN A 282 -3.68 7.08 -18.77
CA ASN A 282 -2.46 7.36 -18.01
C ASN A 282 -2.23 8.87 -17.75
N ARG A 283 -2.86 9.76 -18.49
CA ARG A 283 -2.85 11.22 -18.24
C ARG A 283 -3.89 11.63 -17.21
N LEU A 284 -5.10 11.10 -17.32
CA LEU A 284 -6.25 11.53 -16.51
C LEU A 284 -6.25 10.90 -15.12
N ILE A 285 -5.94 9.60 -15.03
CA ILE A 285 -6.03 8.84 -13.76
C ILE A 285 -5.15 9.43 -12.66
N PRO A 286 -3.85 9.70 -12.89
CA PRO A 286 -3.02 10.29 -11.83
C PRO A 286 -3.48 11.68 -11.41
N GLY A 287 -4.16 12.43 -12.30
CA GLY A 287 -4.73 13.75 -12.04
C GLY A 287 -5.87 13.75 -11.01
N LEU A 288 -6.53 12.61 -10.78
CA LEU A 288 -7.57 12.49 -9.75
C LEU A 288 -7.01 12.70 -8.33
N ILE A 289 -5.74 12.35 -8.10
CA ILE A 289 -5.10 12.52 -6.79
C ILE A 289 -4.94 14.00 -6.42
N PRO A 290 -4.27 14.86 -7.22
CA PRO A 290 -4.18 16.27 -6.91
C PRO A 290 -5.55 16.96 -6.88
N LEU A 291 -6.51 16.60 -7.76
CA LEU A 291 -7.87 17.13 -7.70
C LEU A 291 -8.56 16.80 -6.37
N GLY A 292 -8.40 15.58 -5.87
CA GLY A 292 -8.87 15.20 -4.53
C GLY A 292 -8.22 16.05 -3.43
N LEU A 293 -6.90 16.25 -3.49
CA LEU A 293 -6.19 17.09 -2.52
C LEU A 293 -6.64 18.55 -2.55
N VAL A 294 -6.94 19.11 -3.72
CA VAL A 294 -7.54 20.45 -3.84
C VAL A 294 -8.89 20.50 -3.15
N ALA A 295 -9.75 19.49 -3.35
CA ALA A 295 -11.04 19.42 -2.67
C ALA A 295 -10.85 19.38 -1.14
N LEU A 296 -9.92 18.57 -0.64
CA LEU A 296 -9.63 18.47 0.79
C LEU A 296 -9.13 19.79 1.38
N LEU A 297 -8.24 20.49 0.68
CA LEU A 297 -7.72 21.79 1.08
C LEU A 297 -8.80 22.89 1.06
N ALA A 298 -9.77 22.80 0.14
CA ALA A 298 -10.87 23.75 0.03
C ALA A 298 -11.98 23.52 1.08
N ALA A 299 -12.08 22.30 1.62
CA ALA A 299 -13.17 21.90 2.52
C ALA A 299 -13.42 22.86 3.70
N PRO A 300 -12.40 23.35 4.44
CA PRO A 300 -12.63 24.23 5.60
C PRO A 300 -13.31 25.57 5.26
N TRP A 301 -13.20 26.02 4.00
CA TRP A 301 -13.75 27.33 3.60
C TRP A 301 -15.22 27.28 3.17
N LEU A 302 -15.81 26.07 3.08
CA LEU A 302 -17.16 25.88 2.55
C LEU A 302 -18.24 25.71 3.63
N GLY A 303 -17.89 25.87 4.91
CA GLY A 303 -18.85 25.86 6.02
C GLY A 303 -19.77 24.64 5.98
N ALA A 304 -21.08 24.84 5.85
CA ALA A 304 -22.06 23.74 5.79
C ALA A 304 -21.84 22.74 4.63
N GLY A 305 -21.11 23.14 3.58
CA GLY A 305 -20.76 22.28 2.44
C GLY A 305 -19.50 21.41 2.68
N GLN A 306 -18.80 21.59 3.79
CA GLN A 306 -17.54 20.93 4.07
C GLN A 306 -17.58 19.40 3.92
N THR A 307 -18.55 18.74 4.54
CA THR A 307 -18.71 17.29 4.48
C THR A 307 -18.89 16.80 3.04
N GLY A 308 -19.67 17.51 2.22
CA GLY A 308 -19.86 17.18 0.81
C GLY A 308 -18.56 17.25 0.01
N VAL A 309 -17.72 18.26 0.25
CA VAL A 309 -16.43 18.41 -0.43
C VAL A 309 -15.42 17.36 0.03
N VAL A 310 -15.43 16.98 1.30
CA VAL A 310 -14.62 15.87 1.80
C VAL A 310 -15.07 14.54 1.18
N VAL A 311 -16.36 14.33 0.93
CA VAL A 311 -16.85 13.16 0.16
C VAL A 311 -16.33 13.20 -1.28
N VAL A 312 -16.31 14.36 -1.95
CA VAL A 312 -15.69 14.51 -3.28
C VAL A 312 -14.22 14.13 -3.26
N PHE A 313 -13.46 14.60 -2.25
CA PHE A 313 -12.08 14.17 -2.05
C PHE A 313 -11.97 12.65 -1.97
N VAL A 314 -12.79 12.00 -1.15
CA VAL A 314 -12.76 10.54 -0.97
C VAL A 314 -13.01 9.78 -2.26
N VAL A 315 -14.01 10.22 -3.04
CA VAL A 315 -14.32 9.62 -4.35
C VAL A 315 -13.12 9.76 -5.29
N LEU A 316 -12.59 10.99 -5.46
CA LEU A 316 -11.48 11.25 -6.35
C LEU A 316 -10.19 10.55 -5.91
N PHE A 317 -9.84 10.66 -4.64
CA PHE A 317 -8.64 10.04 -4.08
C PHE A 317 -8.75 8.51 -4.07
N GLY A 318 -9.89 7.96 -3.65
CA GLY A 318 -10.13 6.53 -3.59
C GLY A 318 -10.10 5.90 -4.97
N MET A 319 -10.90 6.38 -5.92
CA MET A 319 -10.91 5.90 -7.30
C MET A 319 -9.56 6.10 -7.96
N GLY A 320 -8.98 7.31 -7.83
CA GLY A 320 -7.67 7.64 -8.37
C GLY A 320 -6.58 6.69 -7.87
N ASN A 321 -6.52 6.44 -6.56
CA ASN A 321 -5.51 5.56 -5.97
C ASN A 321 -5.71 4.08 -6.35
N GLY A 322 -6.98 3.63 -6.50
CA GLY A 322 -7.30 2.31 -7.02
C GLY A 322 -6.78 2.09 -8.45
N MET A 323 -7.09 3.00 -9.37
CA MET A 323 -6.65 2.98 -10.77
C MET A 323 -5.14 3.24 -10.90
N LEU A 324 -4.59 4.13 -10.08
CA LEU A 324 -3.16 4.45 -10.05
C LEU A 324 -2.27 3.23 -9.80
N THR A 325 -2.75 2.25 -9.07
CA THR A 325 -2.04 0.98 -8.85
C THR A 325 -1.76 0.27 -10.17
N ILE A 326 -2.69 0.32 -11.13
CA ILE A 326 -2.54 -0.28 -12.46
C ILE A 326 -1.58 0.57 -13.30
N VAL A 327 -1.73 1.91 -13.29
CA VAL A 327 -0.83 2.83 -13.99
C VAL A 327 0.62 2.64 -13.52
N LYS A 328 0.85 2.59 -12.21
CA LYS A 328 2.18 2.31 -11.63
C LYS A 328 2.76 0.97 -12.09
N GLY A 329 1.93 -0.07 -12.18
CA GLY A 329 2.35 -1.40 -12.59
C GLY A 329 2.71 -1.49 -14.08
N THR A 330 2.18 -0.62 -14.92
CA THR A 330 2.36 -0.69 -16.38
C THR A 330 3.30 0.37 -16.95
N ALA A 331 3.46 1.51 -16.27
CA ALA A 331 4.21 2.67 -16.80
C ALA A 331 5.65 2.34 -17.20
N MET A 332 6.37 1.51 -16.42
CA MET A 332 7.74 1.12 -16.74
C MET A 332 7.83 0.32 -18.04
N ALA A 333 6.90 -0.62 -18.24
CA ALA A 333 6.85 -1.43 -19.45
C ALA A 333 6.40 -0.63 -20.68
N GLN A 334 5.58 0.40 -20.48
CA GLN A 334 5.02 1.21 -21.57
C GLN A 334 5.96 2.30 -22.06
N TYR A 335 6.67 2.95 -21.14
CA TYR A 335 7.44 4.16 -21.46
C TYR A 335 8.96 3.97 -21.40
N VAL A 336 9.45 2.86 -20.84
CA VAL A 336 10.89 2.61 -20.72
C VAL A 336 11.30 1.33 -21.43
N SER A 337 10.92 0.16 -20.92
CA SER A 337 11.26 -1.13 -21.54
C SER A 337 10.39 -2.26 -20.97
N ARG A 338 9.77 -3.04 -21.88
CA ARG A 338 9.07 -4.29 -21.52
C ARG A 338 10.03 -5.41 -21.14
N GLU A 339 11.13 -5.51 -21.85
CA GLU A 339 12.12 -6.58 -21.69
C GLU A 339 12.85 -6.51 -20.35
N HIS A 340 13.18 -5.29 -19.88
CA HIS A 340 13.95 -5.05 -18.65
C HIS A 340 13.08 -4.60 -17.46
N MET A 341 11.76 -4.71 -17.57
CA MET A 341 10.80 -4.21 -16.57
C MET A 341 11.12 -4.66 -15.15
N ALA A 342 11.43 -5.95 -14.95
CA ALA A 342 11.71 -6.50 -13.62
C ALA A 342 12.97 -5.87 -13.00
N THR A 343 14.03 -5.72 -13.78
CA THR A 343 15.30 -5.15 -13.31
C THR A 343 15.18 -3.65 -13.04
N LEU A 344 14.47 -2.93 -13.91
CA LEU A 344 14.21 -1.49 -13.75
C LEU A 344 13.34 -1.22 -12.51
N ASN A 345 12.28 -2.00 -12.28
CA ASN A 345 11.49 -1.92 -11.05
C ASN A 345 12.31 -2.30 -9.81
N GLY A 346 13.23 -3.27 -9.94
CA GLY A 346 14.18 -3.62 -8.88
C GLY A 346 15.08 -2.46 -8.48
N ALA A 347 15.57 -1.68 -9.46
CA ALA A 347 16.39 -0.49 -9.22
C ALA A 347 15.63 0.61 -8.44
N LEU A 348 14.30 0.67 -8.57
CA LEU A 348 13.44 1.59 -7.83
C LEU A 348 13.02 1.05 -6.45
N GLY A 349 13.33 -0.19 -6.11
CA GLY A 349 12.86 -0.82 -4.88
C GLY A 349 13.23 -0.03 -3.61
N LEU A 350 14.51 0.32 -3.45
CA LEU A 350 14.96 1.12 -2.31
C LEU A 350 14.41 2.55 -2.31
N PRO A 351 14.48 3.33 -3.41
CA PRO A 351 13.84 4.64 -3.48
C PRO A 351 12.35 4.64 -3.13
N LEU A 352 11.59 3.65 -3.61
CA LEU A 352 10.17 3.51 -3.30
C LEU A 352 9.93 3.19 -1.81
N ALA A 353 10.75 2.31 -1.22
CA ALA A 353 10.67 1.97 0.20
C ALA A 353 10.96 3.20 1.08
N LEU A 354 12.00 3.97 0.73
CA LEU A 354 12.36 5.20 1.44
C LEU A 354 11.26 6.27 1.32
N ALA A 355 10.71 6.49 0.12
CA ALA A 355 9.63 7.44 -0.09
C ALA A 355 8.38 7.05 0.71
N ARG A 356 8.03 5.76 0.71
CA ARG A 356 6.90 5.21 1.46
C ARG A 356 7.08 5.39 2.96
N ALA A 357 8.28 5.19 3.48
CA ALA A 357 8.58 5.35 4.90
C ALA A 357 8.69 6.81 5.33
N ALA A 358 9.31 7.67 4.52
CA ALA A 358 9.52 9.07 4.86
C ALA A 358 8.23 9.91 4.84
N ALA A 359 7.27 9.56 3.96
CA ALA A 359 6.11 10.41 3.71
C ALA A 359 5.17 10.59 4.92
N PRO A 360 4.79 9.55 5.71
CA PRO A 360 4.01 9.74 6.92
C PRO A 360 4.75 10.55 7.98
N LEU A 361 6.06 10.32 8.14
CA LEU A 361 6.90 11.07 9.06
C LEU A 361 6.96 12.55 8.69
N MET A 362 7.16 12.86 7.40
CA MET A 362 7.19 14.22 6.88
C MET A 362 5.86 14.94 7.16
N LEU A 363 4.72 14.28 6.92
CA LEU A 363 3.41 14.85 7.18
C LEU A 363 3.19 15.12 8.67
N GLY A 364 3.65 14.21 9.55
CA GLY A 364 3.64 14.40 10.99
C GLY A 364 4.58 15.53 11.45
N TRP A 365 5.75 15.68 10.82
CA TRP A 365 6.71 16.73 11.12
C TRP A 365 6.22 18.14 10.71
N MET A 366 5.47 18.22 9.62
CA MET A 366 4.89 19.48 9.14
C MET A 366 3.63 19.89 9.90
N TRP A 367 3.06 19.00 10.70
CA TRP A 367 1.90 19.29 11.53
C TRP A 367 2.25 20.24 12.67
N THR A 368 1.45 21.28 12.87
CA THR A 368 1.55 22.18 14.03
C THR A 368 0.18 22.41 14.63
N ARG A 369 0.13 22.83 15.90
CA ARG A 369 -1.15 23.14 16.57
C ARG A 369 -1.89 24.33 15.95
N GLU A 370 -1.17 25.24 15.29
CA GLU A 370 -1.73 26.48 14.74
C GLU A 370 -2.37 26.28 13.37
N VAL A 371 -1.74 25.47 12.50
CA VAL A 371 -2.18 25.29 11.10
C VAL A 371 -2.57 23.86 10.76
N GLY A 372 -2.50 22.94 11.72
CA GLY A 372 -2.84 21.54 11.51
C GLY A 372 -2.04 20.92 10.36
N TYR A 373 -2.73 20.18 9.50
CA TYR A 373 -2.14 19.51 8.34
C TYR A 373 -2.02 20.37 7.08
N VAL A 374 -2.45 21.63 7.08
CA VAL A 374 -2.54 22.46 5.87
C VAL A 374 -1.22 22.55 5.11
N SER A 375 -0.10 22.81 5.81
CA SER A 375 1.23 22.88 5.17
C SER A 375 1.62 21.54 4.52
N GLY A 376 1.38 20.43 5.20
CA GLY A 376 1.65 19.09 4.69
C GLY A 376 0.79 18.75 3.47
N LEU A 377 -0.49 19.12 3.48
CA LEU A 377 -1.39 18.92 2.34
C LEU A 377 -0.95 19.70 1.10
N TRP A 378 -0.45 20.94 1.26
CA TRP A 378 0.13 21.71 0.15
C TRP A 378 1.36 21.01 -0.43
N VAL A 379 2.24 20.50 0.41
CA VAL A 379 3.41 19.74 -0.06
C VAL A 379 2.99 18.47 -0.78
N LEU A 380 1.98 17.72 -0.27
CA LEU A 380 1.44 16.56 -0.96
C LEU A 380 0.80 16.92 -2.31
N LEU A 381 0.08 18.05 -2.39
CA LEU A 381 -0.50 18.54 -3.64
C LEU A 381 0.60 18.86 -4.68
N ILE A 382 1.62 19.62 -4.28
CA ILE A 382 2.74 19.96 -5.17
C ILE A 382 3.47 18.68 -5.61
N THR A 383 3.71 17.74 -4.69
CA THR A 383 4.33 16.43 -4.96
C THR A 383 3.50 15.63 -5.97
N ALA A 384 2.18 15.60 -5.81
CA ALA A 384 1.28 14.92 -6.74
C ALA A 384 1.29 15.58 -8.13
N CYS A 385 1.25 16.91 -8.20
CA CYS A 385 1.33 17.66 -9.47
C CYS A 385 2.66 17.41 -10.21
N ILE A 386 3.80 17.42 -9.48
CA ILE A 386 5.11 17.10 -10.06
C ILE A 386 5.12 15.65 -10.58
N GLY A 387 4.56 14.70 -9.82
CA GLY A 387 4.43 13.32 -10.25
C GLY A 387 3.62 13.17 -11.54
N VAL A 388 2.46 13.82 -11.62
CA VAL A 388 1.63 13.84 -12.85
C VAL A 388 2.39 14.45 -14.03
N ALA A 389 3.07 15.58 -13.83
CA ALA A 389 3.88 16.22 -14.86
C ALA A 389 5.02 15.32 -15.33
N ALA A 390 5.69 14.62 -14.40
CA ALA A 390 6.77 13.69 -14.77
C ALA A 390 6.26 12.55 -15.67
N LEU A 391 5.09 11.96 -15.37
CA LEU A 391 4.50 10.92 -16.23
C LEU A 391 4.10 11.49 -17.59
N TYR A 392 3.53 12.69 -17.64
CA TYR A 392 3.18 13.37 -18.89
C TYR A 392 4.41 13.59 -19.78
N TRP A 393 5.52 14.07 -19.22
CA TRP A 393 6.76 14.24 -19.94
C TRP A 393 7.40 12.90 -20.36
N ALA A 394 7.30 11.87 -19.52
CA ALA A 394 7.74 10.53 -19.89
C ALA A 394 7.02 10.02 -21.16
N GLN A 395 5.71 10.29 -21.27
CA GLN A 395 4.92 9.93 -22.45
C GLN A 395 5.39 10.65 -23.73
N GLN A 396 5.88 11.88 -23.60
CA GLN A 396 6.38 12.65 -24.77
C GLN A 396 7.76 12.20 -25.21
N HIS A 397 8.60 11.73 -24.29
CA HIS A 397 9.97 11.28 -24.55
C HIS A 397 10.07 9.77 -24.81
N ALA A 398 8.99 9.02 -24.61
CA ALA A 398 8.95 7.62 -25.01
C ALA A 398 9.02 7.53 -26.54
N ALA A 399 10.00 6.80 -27.08
CA ALA A 399 10.09 6.54 -28.50
C ALA A 399 8.76 5.96 -29.00
N PRO A 400 8.30 6.28 -30.22
CA PRO A 400 7.11 5.68 -30.80
C PRO A 400 7.33 4.17 -30.88
N GLN A 401 6.85 3.45 -29.86
CA GLN A 401 6.74 2.00 -29.96
C GLN A 401 5.58 1.73 -30.91
N ASP A 402 5.87 1.02 -31.99
CA ASP A 402 4.99 0.71 -33.12
C ASP A 402 3.52 0.55 -32.68
N ARG A 403 2.68 1.38 -33.30
CA ARG A 403 1.22 1.24 -33.25
C ARG A 403 0.87 -0.02 -34.08
N HIS A 404 0.82 -1.17 -33.41
CA HIS A 404 0.18 -2.36 -33.96
C HIS A 404 -0.78 -2.93 -32.95
#